data_fd2f38be4c750d1ffbc129af23fb65e8
#
_entry.id   fd2f38be4c750d1ffbc129af23fb65e8
#
_cell.length_a   1.000
_cell.length_b   1.000
_cell.length_c   1.000
_cell.angle_alpha   90.00
_cell.angle_beta   90.00
_cell.angle_gamma   90.00
#
_symmetry.space_group_name_H-M   'P 1'
#
loop_
_entity.id
_entity.type
_entity.pdbx_description
1 polymer ?
#
loop_
_entity_poly.entity_id
_entity_poly.type
_entity_poly.pdbx_seq_one_letter_code
_entity_poly.pdbx_strand_id
1 'polypeptide(L)'
;IRINSLNIDFTDKVVLDIGCNAGGILFNIQDKVKYGLGVDYDYKIINFANKVAKTEKYNNLDFYTVDLNSDNFSVINNYSDQEQKFDVIFLLAVCMWIDTWEELIEWTRKNCEVCVFETNGKPKQQDKQLAKLQQVYNSVELINDNSADDDFYLRNDIQGAKRKNHPLRKLYICR
;
A
#
# COMPACT_ATOMS: atom_id res chain seq x y z
N ILE A 1 7.49 -4.97 -10.25
CA ILE A 1 8.91 -4.87 -9.84
C ILE A 1 9.04 -4.79 -8.33
N ARG A 2 8.26 -3.92 -7.67
CA ARG A 2 8.26 -3.78 -6.20
C ARG A 2 8.00 -5.11 -5.47
N ILE A 3 6.99 -5.85 -5.90
CA ILE A 3 6.57 -7.11 -5.26
C ILE A 3 7.67 -8.16 -5.31
N ASN A 4 8.33 -8.32 -6.44
CA ASN A 4 9.38 -9.34 -6.61
C ASN A 4 10.63 -9.10 -5.73
N SER A 5 10.86 -7.86 -5.29
CA SER A 5 12.00 -7.53 -4.43
C SER A 5 11.71 -7.70 -2.93
N LEU A 6 10.44 -7.96 -2.55
CA LEU A 6 10.05 -7.99 -1.14
C LEU A 6 10.45 -9.27 -0.41
N ASN A 7 10.73 -10.35 -1.13
CA ASN A 7 11.01 -11.68 -0.55
C ASN A 7 9.94 -12.11 0.48
N ILE A 8 8.66 -11.82 0.17
CA ILE A 8 7.48 -12.22 0.94
C ILE A 8 6.77 -13.33 0.18
N ASP A 9 6.49 -14.43 0.87
CA ASP A 9 5.61 -15.46 0.35
C ASP A 9 4.15 -15.05 0.60
N PHE A 10 3.39 -14.87 -0.49
CA PHE A 10 1.99 -14.49 -0.45
C PHE A 10 1.02 -15.69 -0.51
N THR A 11 1.55 -16.92 -0.56
CA THR A 11 0.73 -18.14 -0.68
C THR A 11 -0.22 -18.24 0.52
N ASP A 12 -1.52 -18.37 0.22
CA ASP A 12 -2.62 -18.49 1.19
C ASP A 12 -2.73 -17.31 2.20
N LYS A 13 -2.16 -16.15 1.88
CA LYS A 13 -2.17 -14.96 2.73
C LYS A 13 -3.40 -14.10 2.52
N VAL A 14 -3.82 -13.43 3.59
CA VAL A 14 -4.83 -12.35 3.58
C VAL A 14 -4.10 -11.01 3.50
N VAL A 15 -4.32 -10.27 2.42
CA VAL A 15 -3.57 -9.06 2.09
C VAL A 15 -4.48 -7.86 2.00
N LEU A 16 -4.07 -6.74 2.62
CA LEU A 16 -4.72 -5.43 2.48
C LEU A 16 -3.79 -4.47 1.73
N ASP A 17 -4.34 -3.75 0.76
CA ASP A 17 -3.66 -2.66 0.05
C ASP A 17 -4.37 -1.34 0.33
N ILE A 18 -3.77 -0.48 1.15
CA ILE A 18 -4.29 0.83 1.53
C ILE A 18 -3.77 1.89 0.54
N GLY A 19 -4.70 2.58 -0.13
CA GLY A 19 -4.38 3.45 -1.26
C GLY A 19 -4.07 2.60 -2.50
N CYS A 20 -4.90 1.59 -2.75
CA CYS A 20 -4.65 0.56 -3.75
C CYS A 20 -4.69 1.07 -5.20
N ASN A 21 -5.14 2.30 -5.42
CA ASN A 21 -5.34 2.85 -6.76
C ASN A 21 -6.16 1.86 -7.61
N ALA A 22 -5.74 1.57 -8.83
CA ALA A 22 -6.41 0.64 -9.75
C ALA A 22 -6.21 -0.86 -9.41
N GLY A 23 -5.74 -1.21 -8.20
CA GLY A 23 -5.59 -2.60 -7.75
C GLY A 23 -4.35 -3.32 -8.26
N GLY A 24 -3.38 -2.60 -8.83
CA GLY A 24 -2.24 -3.20 -9.53
C GLY A 24 -1.40 -4.16 -8.69
N ILE A 25 -1.25 -3.93 -7.39
CA ILE A 25 -0.53 -4.83 -6.48
C ILE A 25 -1.30 -6.12 -6.31
N LEU A 26 -2.58 -6.05 -5.95
CA LEU A 26 -3.41 -7.21 -5.70
C LEU A 26 -3.58 -8.06 -6.96
N PHE A 27 -3.73 -7.45 -8.13
CA PHE A 27 -3.79 -8.18 -9.40
C PHE A 27 -2.51 -8.96 -9.70
N ASN A 28 -1.35 -8.45 -9.28
CA ASN A 28 -0.07 -9.15 -9.50
C ASN A 28 0.15 -10.36 -8.58
N ILE A 29 -0.60 -10.49 -7.49
CA ILE A 29 -0.47 -11.59 -6.52
C ILE A 29 -1.76 -12.40 -6.37
N GLN A 30 -2.76 -12.16 -7.20
CA GLN A 30 -4.09 -12.74 -7.07
C GLN A 30 -4.10 -14.28 -7.12
N ASP A 31 -3.16 -14.87 -7.87
CA ASP A 31 -3.00 -16.32 -8.02
C ASP A 31 -2.38 -17.01 -6.80
N LYS A 32 -1.87 -16.24 -5.84
CA LYS A 32 -1.19 -16.72 -4.63
C LYS A 32 -2.00 -16.47 -3.37
N VAL A 33 -2.64 -15.30 -3.27
CA VAL A 33 -3.31 -14.90 -2.04
C VAL A 33 -4.60 -15.68 -1.80
N LYS A 34 -4.88 -15.98 -0.53
CA LYS A 34 -6.18 -16.48 -0.11
C LYS A 34 -7.26 -15.43 -0.35
N TYR A 35 -6.98 -14.18 0.03
CA TYR A 35 -7.88 -13.05 -0.13
C TYR A 35 -7.10 -11.73 -0.20
N GLY A 36 -7.53 -10.84 -1.07
CA GLY A 36 -6.97 -9.49 -1.19
C GLY A 36 -8.05 -8.42 -1.10
N LEU A 37 -7.85 -7.46 -0.19
CA LEU A 37 -8.71 -6.30 0.00
C LEU A 37 -7.97 -5.04 -0.43
N GLY A 38 -8.53 -4.29 -1.38
CA GLY A 38 -8.02 -2.97 -1.77
C GLY A 38 -8.94 -1.86 -1.31
N VAL A 39 -8.39 -0.79 -0.73
CA VAL A 39 -9.15 0.41 -0.38
C VAL A 39 -8.49 1.67 -0.95
N ASP A 40 -9.31 2.58 -1.47
CA ASP A 40 -8.88 3.88 -1.97
C ASP A 40 -10.01 4.90 -1.83
N TYR A 41 -9.69 6.19 -1.73
CA TYR A 41 -10.71 7.24 -1.62
C TYR A 41 -11.40 7.56 -2.95
N ASP A 42 -10.76 7.26 -4.09
CA ASP A 42 -11.29 7.55 -5.42
C ASP A 42 -12.22 6.44 -5.92
N TYR A 43 -13.53 6.69 -5.80
CA TYR A 43 -14.56 5.74 -6.24
C TYR A 43 -14.47 5.38 -7.73
N LYS A 44 -13.94 6.24 -8.60
CA LYS A 44 -13.81 5.95 -10.02
C LYS A 44 -12.74 4.90 -10.28
N ILE A 45 -11.64 5.00 -9.56
CA ILE A 45 -10.54 4.04 -9.63
C ILE A 45 -10.97 2.71 -9.02
N ILE A 46 -11.69 2.73 -7.90
CA ILE A 46 -12.26 1.53 -7.28
C ILE A 46 -13.28 0.84 -8.21
N ASN A 47 -14.16 1.60 -8.86
CA ASN A 47 -15.09 1.03 -9.84
C ASN A 47 -14.34 0.38 -11.03
N PHE A 48 -13.23 0.96 -11.45
CA PHE A 48 -12.37 0.36 -12.47
C PHE A 48 -11.74 -0.94 -11.97
N ALA A 49 -11.17 -0.96 -10.77
CA ALA A 49 -10.57 -2.16 -10.18
C ALA A 49 -11.60 -3.30 -10.06
N ASN A 50 -12.80 -3.01 -9.55
CA ASN A 50 -13.89 -3.98 -9.46
C ASN A 50 -14.32 -4.51 -10.83
N LYS A 51 -14.35 -3.66 -11.86
CA LYS A 51 -14.66 -4.08 -13.23
C LYS A 51 -13.60 -5.03 -13.79
N VAL A 52 -12.33 -4.75 -13.55
CA VAL A 52 -11.21 -5.65 -13.92
C VAL A 52 -11.33 -6.98 -13.19
N ALA A 53 -11.47 -6.97 -11.87
CA ALA A 53 -11.61 -8.19 -11.06
C ALA A 53 -12.75 -9.08 -11.55
N LYS A 54 -13.91 -8.48 -11.85
CA LYS A 54 -15.07 -9.20 -12.39
C LYS A 54 -14.82 -9.77 -13.79
N THR A 55 -14.16 -9.01 -14.66
CA THR A 55 -13.88 -9.43 -16.04
C THR A 55 -12.89 -10.60 -16.07
N GLU A 56 -11.86 -10.52 -15.26
CA GLU A 56 -10.81 -11.55 -15.13
C GLU A 56 -11.21 -12.69 -14.18
N LYS A 57 -12.40 -12.61 -13.56
CA LYS A 57 -12.94 -13.59 -12.60
C LYS A 57 -12.05 -13.81 -11.36
N TYR A 58 -11.45 -12.75 -10.84
CA TYR A 58 -10.69 -12.79 -9.60
C TYR A 58 -11.67 -12.76 -8.40
N ASN A 59 -12.13 -13.94 -7.99
CA ASN A 59 -13.17 -14.09 -6.96
C ASN A 59 -12.62 -13.94 -5.52
N ASN A 60 -11.32 -13.78 -5.37
CA ASN A 60 -10.63 -13.61 -4.10
C ASN A 60 -10.14 -12.17 -3.88
N LEU A 61 -10.56 -11.22 -4.71
CA LEU A 61 -10.21 -9.82 -4.58
C LEU A 61 -11.45 -8.95 -4.49
N ASP A 62 -11.48 -8.05 -3.49
CA ASP A 62 -12.51 -7.04 -3.34
C ASP A 62 -11.88 -5.64 -3.21
N PHE A 63 -12.60 -4.64 -3.71
CA PHE A 63 -12.16 -3.25 -3.68
C PHE A 63 -13.29 -2.34 -3.18
N TYR A 64 -12.99 -1.50 -2.19
CA TYR A 64 -13.96 -0.58 -1.59
C TYR A 64 -13.46 0.85 -1.55
N THR A 65 -14.40 1.79 -1.70
CA THR A 65 -14.11 3.21 -1.52
C THR A 65 -14.10 3.53 -0.04
N VAL A 66 -12.97 4.02 0.45
CA VAL A 66 -12.77 4.43 1.85
C VAL A 66 -11.95 5.71 1.87
N ASP A 67 -12.49 6.77 2.48
CA ASP A 67 -11.77 8.01 2.74
C ASP A 67 -11.22 7.99 4.18
N LEU A 68 -9.94 7.70 4.33
CA LEU A 68 -9.28 7.58 5.63
C LEU A 68 -9.12 8.91 6.38
N ASN A 69 -9.43 10.04 5.78
CA ASN A 69 -9.50 11.35 6.47
C ASN A 69 -10.87 11.59 7.11
N SER A 70 -11.93 10.99 6.59
CA SER A 70 -13.29 11.11 7.13
C SER A 70 -13.77 9.87 7.86
N ASP A 71 -13.27 8.69 7.50
CA ASP A 71 -13.67 7.42 8.07
C ASP A 71 -12.68 6.96 9.16
N ASN A 72 -13.19 6.27 10.16
CA ASN A 72 -12.32 5.58 11.12
C ASN A 72 -11.68 4.36 10.44
N PHE A 73 -10.39 4.12 10.67
CA PHE A 73 -9.65 2.98 10.06
C PHE A 73 -10.30 1.63 10.35
N SER A 74 -11.04 1.50 11.46
CA SER A 74 -11.78 0.28 11.79
C SER A 74 -12.86 -0.08 10.77
N VAL A 75 -13.31 0.86 9.93
CA VAL A 75 -14.26 0.59 8.86
C VAL A 75 -13.71 -0.45 7.86
N ILE A 76 -12.39 -0.50 7.69
CA ILE A 76 -11.72 -1.48 6.83
C ILE A 76 -12.04 -2.91 7.29
N ASN A 77 -12.14 -3.13 8.61
CA ASN A 77 -12.46 -4.46 9.15
C ASN A 77 -13.86 -4.92 8.75
N ASN A 78 -14.80 -4.01 8.46
CA ASN A 78 -16.15 -4.35 8.04
C ASN A 78 -16.22 -4.92 6.61
N TYR A 79 -15.17 -4.69 5.81
CA TYR A 79 -15.06 -5.19 4.43
C TYR A 79 -14.29 -6.50 4.34
N SER A 80 -13.75 -6.96 5.44
CA SER A 80 -13.08 -8.26 5.55
C SER A 80 -13.99 -9.21 6.30
N ASP A 81 -14.42 -10.29 5.66
CA ASP A 81 -15.12 -11.40 6.33
C ASP A 81 -14.24 -12.16 7.33
N GLN A 82 -13.03 -11.66 7.54
CA GLN A 82 -12.03 -12.29 8.37
C GLN A 82 -12.08 -11.67 9.78
N GLU A 83 -12.42 -12.46 10.78
CA GLU A 83 -12.19 -12.12 12.19
C GLU A 83 -10.69 -12.02 12.53
N GLN A 84 -9.83 -12.34 11.57
CA GLN A 84 -8.38 -12.42 11.72
C GLN A 84 -7.69 -11.16 11.19
N LYS A 85 -6.51 -10.88 11.74
CA LYS A 85 -5.61 -9.86 11.23
C LYS A 85 -5.18 -10.17 9.80
N PHE A 86 -4.80 -9.14 9.06
CA PHE A 86 -4.15 -9.31 7.77
C PHE A 86 -2.74 -9.92 7.96
N ASP A 87 -2.34 -10.82 7.09
CA ASP A 87 -0.95 -11.29 7.08
C ASP A 87 -0.02 -10.18 6.62
N VAL A 88 -0.42 -9.45 5.56
CA VAL A 88 0.36 -8.36 4.98
C VAL A 88 -0.52 -7.15 4.73
N ILE A 89 -0.05 -5.97 5.15
CA ILE A 89 -0.63 -4.68 4.74
C ILE A 89 0.38 -3.92 3.88
N PHE A 90 -0.05 -3.50 2.69
CA PHE A 90 0.64 -2.51 1.90
C PHE A 90 0.16 -1.10 2.27
N LEU A 91 1.10 -0.21 2.57
CA LEU A 91 0.89 1.22 2.82
C LEU A 91 1.91 2.01 2.00
N LEU A 92 1.65 2.15 0.70
CA LEU A 92 2.63 2.62 -0.26
C LEU A 92 2.36 4.06 -0.70
N ALA A 93 3.21 4.97 -0.24
CA ALA A 93 3.17 6.39 -0.60
C ALA A 93 1.83 7.09 -0.26
N VAL A 94 1.18 6.70 0.83
CA VAL A 94 -0.15 7.19 1.25
C VAL A 94 -0.05 8.27 2.33
N CYS A 95 0.86 8.13 3.28
CA CYS A 95 0.87 8.89 4.53
C CYS A 95 0.85 10.44 4.37
N MET A 96 1.44 11.00 3.31
CA MET A 96 1.38 12.46 3.12
C MET A 96 -0.02 13.00 2.80
N TRP A 97 -0.96 12.12 2.47
CA TRP A 97 -2.33 12.45 2.11
C TRP A 97 -3.34 12.22 3.24
N ILE A 98 -2.88 11.62 4.35
CA ILE A 98 -3.70 11.27 5.50
C ILE A 98 -3.33 12.18 6.66
N ASP A 99 -4.28 12.90 7.21
CA ASP A 99 -4.06 13.85 8.32
C ASP A 99 -3.61 13.11 9.59
N THR A 100 -4.20 11.96 9.86
CA THR A 100 -3.92 11.08 11.01
C THR A 100 -2.97 9.92 10.65
N TRP A 101 -1.98 10.17 9.80
CA TRP A 101 -1.08 9.12 9.29
C TRP A 101 -0.29 8.40 10.40
N GLU A 102 0.01 9.05 11.52
CA GLU A 102 0.70 8.42 12.65
C GLU A 102 -0.19 7.35 13.30
N GLU A 103 -1.47 7.65 13.47
CA GLU A 103 -2.47 6.71 13.97
C GLU A 103 -2.72 5.57 12.99
N LEU A 104 -2.67 5.85 11.68
CA LEU A 104 -2.76 4.82 10.65
C LEU A 104 -1.59 3.82 10.75
N ILE A 105 -0.37 4.28 10.98
CA ILE A 105 0.79 3.40 11.22
C ILE A 105 0.57 2.54 12.49
N GLU A 106 0.05 3.12 13.57
CA GLU A 106 -0.28 2.36 14.77
C GLU A 106 -1.38 1.31 14.53
N TRP A 107 -2.37 1.68 13.73
CA TRP A 107 -3.43 0.77 13.35
C TRP A 107 -2.89 -0.40 12.51
N THR A 108 -2.03 -0.13 11.52
CA THR A 108 -1.43 -1.22 10.72
C THR A 108 -0.65 -2.19 11.60
N ARG A 109 0.13 -1.72 12.58
CA ARG A 109 0.87 -2.58 13.51
C ARG A 109 -0.04 -3.52 14.32
N LYS A 110 -1.23 -3.03 14.70
CA LYS A 110 -2.21 -3.83 15.46
C LYS A 110 -2.91 -4.87 14.59
N ASN A 111 -3.01 -4.63 13.29
CA ASN A 111 -3.87 -5.36 12.38
C ASN A 111 -3.13 -6.20 11.33
N CYS A 112 -1.79 -6.25 11.33
CA CYS A 112 -1.03 -7.13 10.45
C CYS A 112 0.19 -7.76 11.13
N GLU A 113 0.70 -8.81 10.49
CA GLU A 113 1.99 -9.41 10.84
C GLU A 113 3.14 -8.64 10.18
N VAL A 114 2.96 -8.28 8.91
CA VAL A 114 3.96 -7.58 8.09
C VAL A 114 3.33 -6.36 7.44
N CYS A 115 3.95 -5.19 7.59
CA CYS A 115 3.61 -4.00 6.84
C CYS A 115 4.71 -3.69 5.82
N VAL A 116 4.32 -3.56 4.56
CA VAL A 116 5.18 -3.06 3.48
C VAL A 116 4.90 -1.57 3.33
N PHE A 117 5.87 -0.76 3.70
CA PHE A 117 5.71 0.68 3.81
C PHE A 117 6.59 1.43 2.81
N GLU A 118 6.00 2.34 2.01
CA GLU A 118 6.76 3.26 1.19
C GLU A 118 6.57 4.69 1.68
N THR A 119 7.69 5.38 1.97
CA THR A 119 7.67 6.80 2.37
C THR A 119 7.20 7.69 1.23
N ASN A 120 6.64 8.86 1.58
CA ASN A 120 6.30 9.89 0.60
C ASN A 120 6.41 11.30 1.21
N GLY A 121 6.29 12.31 0.34
CA GLY A 121 6.43 13.70 0.75
C GLY A 121 7.87 14.19 0.70
N LYS A 122 8.11 15.36 1.33
CA LYS A 122 9.44 16.00 1.42
C LYS A 122 10.36 15.19 2.33
N PRO A 123 11.70 15.32 2.23
CA PRO A 123 12.64 14.55 3.06
C PRO A 123 12.32 14.57 4.56
N LYS A 124 12.04 15.75 5.14
CA LYS A 124 11.64 15.86 6.55
C LYS A 124 10.37 15.11 6.92
N GLN A 125 9.43 14.97 5.98
CA GLN A 125 8.21 14.18 6.20
C GLN A 125 8.54 12.69 6.18
N GLN A 126 9.37 12.25 5.24
CA GLN A 126 9.85 10.87 5.17
C GLN A 126 10.66 10.47 6.42
N ASP A 127 11.51 11.38 6.95
CA ASP A 127 12.25 11.15 8.19
C ASP A 127 11.31 10.97 9.39
N LYS A 128 10.21 11.75 9.46
CA LYS A 128 9.17 11.58 10.49
C LYS A 128 8.44 10.24 10.34
N GLN A 129 8.11 9.84 9.12
CA GLN A 129 7.47 8.55 8.84
C GLN A 129 8.39 7.40 9.30
N LEU A 130 9.69 7.45 8.98
CA LEU A 130 10.64 6.45 9.43
C LEU A 130 10.75 6.41 10.97
N ALA A 131 10.84 7.58 11.62
CA ALA A 131 10.90 7.64 13.08
C ALA A 131 9.66 7.02 13.73
N LYS A 132 8.45 7.26 13.15
CA LYS A 132 7.22 6.65 13.64
C LYS A 132 7.22 5.13 13.44
N LEU A 133 7.67 4.63 12.29
CA LEU A 133 7.81 3.18 12.06
C LEU A 133 8.71 2.54 13.11
N GLN A 134 9.88 3.13 13.37
CA GLN A 134 10.85 2.63 14.35
C GLN A 134 10.34 2.68 15.80
N GLN A 135 9.41 3.59 16.10
CA GLN A 135 8.74 3.64 17.40
C GLN A 135 7.70 2.52 17.59
N VAL A 136 7.03 2.12 16.50
CA VAL A 136 5.83 1.27 16.53
C VAL A 136 6.16 -0.20 16.22
N TYR A 137 7.11 -0.45 15.32
CA TYR A 137 7.50 -1.78 14.89
C TYR A 137 8.80 -2.25 15.54
N ASN A 138 8.88 -3.55 15.82
CA ASN A 138 10.09 -4.16 16.40
C ASN A 138 11.26 -4.22 15.41
N SER A 139 10.94 -4.32 14.11
CA SER A 139 11.91 -4.38 13.04
C SER A 139 11.44 -3.51 11.86
N VAL A 140 12.33 -2.67 11.34
CA VAL A 140 12.11 -1.81 10.16
C VAL A 140 13.32 -1.99 9.24
N GLU A 141 13.13 -2.79 8.21
CA GLU A 141 14.18 -3.15 7.25
C GLU A 141 14.05 -2.33 5.97
N LEU A 142 15.11 -1.64 5.57
CA LEU A 142 15.17 -0.92 4.29
C LEU A 142 15.38 -1.93 3.15
N ILE A 143 14.43 -1.99 2.23
CA ILE A 143 14.48 -2.87 1.05
C ILE A 143 15.01 -2.12 -0.17
N ASN A 144 14.58 -0.86 -0.32
CA ASN A 144 14.99 -0.03 -1.44
C ASN A 144 15.00 1.45 -1.03
N ASP A 145 16.06 2.15 -1.29
CA ASP A 145 16.22 3.58 -1.00
C ASP A 145 15.68 4.50 -2.11
N ASN A 146 15.29 3.90 -3.25
CA ASN A 146 14.68 4.58 -4.40
C ASN A 146 13.57 3.72 -5.01
N SER A 147 12.46 3.58 -4.31
CA SER A 147 11.32 2.79 -4.79
C SER A 147 10.35 3.57 -5.68
N ALA A 148 10.60 4.87 -5.88
CA ALA A 148 9.79 5.66 -6.80
C ALA A 148 9.77 5.02 -8.20
N ASP A 149 8.63 5.14 -8.89
CA ASP A 149 8.43 4.61 -10.24
C ASP A 149 9.36 5.26 -11.28
N ASP A 150 10.65 5.02 -11.20
CA ASP A 150 11.58 5.44 -12.24
C ASP A 150 11.18 4.87 -13.61
N ASP A 151 10.61 3.66 -13.62
CA ASP A 151 10.10 3.04 -14.85
C ASP A 151 8.96 3.81 -15.52
N PHE A 152 8.07 4.45 -14.74
CA PHE A 152 6.98 5.26 -15.34
C PHE A 152 7.53 6.47 -16.09
N TYR A 153 8.59 7.08 -15.58
CA TYR A 153 9.19 8.27 -16.16
C TYR A 153 10.24 7.95 -17.24
N LEU A 154 10.88 6.78 -17.15
CA LEU A 154 11.76 6.28 -18.21
C LEU A 154 10.98 5.80 -19.45
N ARG A 155 9.76 5.30 -19.26
CA ARG A 155 8.89 4.87 -20.38
C ARG A 155 8.18 6.00 -21.11
N ASN A 156 7.95 7.12 -20.43
CA ASN A 156 7.38 8.30 -21.04
C ASN A 156 8.52 9.28 -21.32
N ASP A 157 9.16 9.10 -22.47
CA ASP A 157 10.07 10.07 -23.10
C ASP A 157 9.30 11.34 -23.48
N ILE A 158 8.69 11.99 -22.47
CA ILE A 158 8.12 13.31 -22.60
C ILE A 158 9.32 14.24 -22.62
N GLN A 159 9.83 14.50 -23.81
CA GLN A 159 10.88 15.47 -24.06
C GLN A 159 10.62 16.76 -23.27
N GLY A 160 11.45 17.03 -22.27
CA GLY A 160 11.47 18.29 -21.53
C GLY A 160 11.03 18.27 -20.08
N ALA A 161 10.44 17.22 -19.56
CA ALA A 161 10.13 17.11 -18.13
C ALA A 161 11.35 16.67 -17.32
N LYS A 162 12.35 17.53 -17.18
CA LYS A 162 13.40 17.34 -16.17
C LYS A 162 12.69 17.34 -14.81
N ARG A 163 12.58 16.17 -14.17
CA ARG A 163 12.19 16.08 -12.77
C ARG A 163 13.20 16.84 -11.91
N LYS A 164 12.90 18.08 -11.65
CA LYS A 164 13.59 18.81 -10.60
C LYS A 164 13.04 18.30 -9.27
N ASN A 165 13.85 17.47 -8.59
CA ASN A 165 13.76 17.24 -7.14
C ASN A 165 12.48 16.58 -6.61
N HIS A 166 12.00 15.49 -7.18
CA HIS A 166 11.13 14.60 -6.40
C HIS A 166 12.04 13.81 -5.43
N PRO A 167 11.79 13.89 -4.13
CA PRO A 167 12.55 13.12 -3.16
C PRO A 167 12.36 11.63 -3.45
N LEU A 168 13.45 10.89 -3.41
CA LEU A 168 13.44 9.43 -3.52
C LEU A 168 12.54 8.88 -2.42
N ARG A 169 11.74 7.86 -2.74
CA ARG A 169 10.89 7.17 -1.78
C ARG A 169 11.63 5.93 -1.30
N LYS A 170 11.57 5.69 -0.02
CA LYS A 170 12.21 4.53 0.61
C LYS A 170 11.16 3.47 0.89
N LEU A 171 11.49 2.23 0.59
CA LEU A 171 10.62 1.07 0.82
C LEU A 171 11.14 0.25 1.99
N TYR A 172 10.28 -0.03 2.94
CA TYR A 172 10.58 -0.77 4.16
C TYR A 172 9.68 -1.99 4.31
N ILE A 173 10.20 -3.03 4.95
CA ILE A 173 9.42 -4.10 5.56
C ILE A 173 9.45 -3.91 7.08
N CYS A 174 8.27 -3.85 7.70
CA CYS A 174 8.07 -3.61 9.12
C CYS A 174 7.41 -4.82 9.78
N ARG A 175 7.97 -5.28 10.94
CA ARG A 175 7.48 -6.44 11.71
C ARG A 175 7.40 -6.16 13.19
#